data_fb9ab6afce4f48223bdeae64dd507230
#
_entry.id   fb9ab6afce4f48223bdeae64dd507230
#
_cell.length_a   1.000
_cell.length_b   1.000
_cell.length_c   1.000
_cell.angle_alpha   90.00
_cell.angle_beta   90.00
_cell.angle_gamma   90.00
#
_symmetry.space_group_name_H-M   'P 1'
#
loop_
_entity.id
_entity.type
_entity.pdbx_description
1 polymer ?
#
loop_
_entity_poly.entity_id
_entity_poly.type
_entity_poly.pdbx_seq_one_letter_code
_entity_poly.pdbx_strand_id
1 'polypeptide(L)'
;MEDSKKSKNPNQINIELSEEIAEGIYSNLAMIAHSNSEFVIDFIRLMPGVPKAKVKSRIVITPEHAKRLLNALKDNIEKYEQTFGPIKKTEEAPKFPINFGGTMGEA
;
A
#
# COMPACT_ATOMS: atom_id res chain seq x y z
N MET A 1 -23.24 -0.85 -13.26
CA MET A 1 -22.36 -0.84 -13.66
C MET A 1 -22.07 -1.42 -14.89
N GLU A 2 -22.28 -1.65 -15.68
CA GLU A 2 -21.98 -2.27 -16.70
C GLU A 2 -21.70 -1.54 -17.82
N ASP A 3 -21.85 -0.40 -17.84
CA ASP A 3 -21.60 0.30 -18.97
C ASP A 3 -20.21 0.47 -19.25
N SER A 4 -19.38 0.37 -18.35
CA SER A 4 -18.02 0.63 -18.65
C SER A 4 -17.48 -0.28 -19.67
N LYS A 5 -18.06 -1.41 -19.86
CA LYS A 5 -17.46 -2.28 -20.78
C LYS A 5 -17.71 -1.88 -22.18
N LYS A 6 -18.50 -0.93 -22.44
CA LYS A 6 -18.76 -0.57 -23.80
C LYS A 6 -17.99 0.62 -24.27
N SER A 7 -16.78 0.78 -23.81
CA SER A 7 -15.97 1.91 -24.22
C SER A 7 -15.73 1.86 -25.69
N LYS A 8 -15.96 2.96 -26.40
CA LYS A 8 -15.63 3.08 -27.77
C LYS A 8 -14.38 3.85 -28.01
N ASN A 9 -13.79 4.41 -26.98
CA ASN A 9 -12.56 5.17 -27.09
C ASN A 9 -11.40 4.22 -26.96
N PRO A 10 -10.57 4.07 -27.95
CA PRO A 10 -9.46 3.11 -27.83
C PRO A 10 -8.45 3.47 -26.76
N ASN A 11 -8.46 4.71 -26.28
CA ASN A 11 -7.56 5.09 -25.20
C ASN A 11 -8.19 4.95 -23.82
N GLN A 12 -9.43 4.52 -23.75
CA GLN A 12 -10.09 4.39 -22.49
C GLN A 12 -9.83 3.01 -21.91
N ILE A 13 -9.47 2.97 -20.65
CA ILE A 13 -9.13 1.73 -19.98
C ILE A 13 -10.20 1.43 -18.94
N ASN A 14 -10.72 0.23 -19.00
CA ASN A 14 -11.71 -0.21 -18.02
C ASN A 14 -11.00 -0.98 -16.93
N ILE A 15 -11.30 -0.63 -15.69
CA ILE A 15 -10.65 -1.23 -14.53
C ILE A 15 -11.65 -2.15 -13.88
N GLU A 16 -11.25 -3.40 -13.67
CA GLU A 16 -12.12 -4.40 -13.08
C GLU A 16 -11.65 -4.74 -11.68
N LEU A 17 -12.60 -4.99 -10.81
CA LEU A 17 -12.31 -5.41 -9.45
C LEU A 17 -13.05 -6.71 -9.20
N SER A 18 -12.32 -7.80 -9.09
CA SER A 18 -12.94 -9.09 -8.84
C SER A 18 -13.43 -9.16 -7.41
N GLU A 19 -14.34 -10.10 -7.16
CA GLU A 19 -14.87 -10.25 -5.82
C GLU A 19 -13.81 -10.66 -4.84
N GLU A 20 -12.88 -11.50 -5.28
CA GLU A 20 -11.83 -11.93 -4.38
C GLU A 20 -10.93 -10.78 -3.97
N ILE A 21 -10.56 -9.96 -4.94
CA ILE A 21 -9.67 -8.85 -4.65
C ILE A 21 -10.41 -7.76 -3.86
N ALA A 22 -11.70 -7.65 -4.07
CA ALA A 22 -12.47 -6.62 -3.41
C ALA A 22 -12.54 -6.80 -1.89
N GLU A 23 -12.31 -8.02 -1.41
CA GLU A 23 -12.27 -8.23 0.03
C GLU A 23 -11.16 -7.44 0.68
N GLY A 24 -10.06 -7.23 -0.04
CA GLY A 24 -8.97 -6.48 0.51
C GLY A 24 -8.08 -7.31 1.44
N ILE A 25 -6.96 -6.74 1.77
CA ILE A 25 -6.02 -7.37 2.68
C ILE A 25 -5.66 -6.33 3.73
N TYR A 26 -5.86 -6.67 4.99
CA TYR A 26 -5.55 -5.77 6.07
C TYR A 26 -4.04 -5.77 6.34
N SER A 27 -3.47 -4.59 6.49
CA SER A 27 -2.06 -4.46 6.77
C SER A 27 -1.85 -3.32 7.74
N ASN A 28 -0.95 -3.50 8.69
CA ASN A 28 -0.62 -2.43 9.61
C ASN A 28 0.87 -2.15 9.67
N LEU A 29 1.63 -2.69 8.72
CA LEU A 29 3.04 -2.39 8.61
C LEU A 29 3.44 -2.55 7.16
N ALA A 30 4.26 -1.66 6.66
CA ALA A 30 4.81 -1.81 5.31
C ALA A 30 6.31 -1.68 5.38
N MET A 31 7.00 -2.56 4.67
CA MET A 31 8.44 -2.50 4.56
C MET A 31 8.77 -2.26 3.10
N ILE A 32 9.69 -1.33 2.85
CA ILE A 32 9.96 -0.87 1.50
C ILE A 32 11.42 -1.00 1.19
N ALA A 33 11.71 -1.58 0.04
CA ALA A 33 13.07 -1.66 -0.47
C ALA A 33 13.07 -1.19 -1.90
N HIS A 34 14.25 -0.89 -2.42
CA HIS A 34 14.32 -0.42 -3.79
C HIS A 34 15.65 -0.77 -4.40
N SER A 35 15.65 -0.83 -5.72
CA SER A 35 16.85 -0.82 -6.52
C SER A 35 16.75 0.40 -7.42
N ASN A 36 17.64 0.47 -8.41
CA ASN A 36 17.54 1.60 -9.32
C ASN A 36 16.41 1.44 -10.34
N SER A 37 15.76 0.30 -10.38
CA SER A 37 14.71 0.08 -11.37
C SER A 37 13.36 -0.23 -10.76
N GLU A 38 13.29 -0.58 -9.47
CA GLU A 38 12.01 -1.00 -8.89
C GLU A 38 11.94 -0.66 -7.42
N PHE A 39 10.72 -0.47 -6.96
CA PHE A 39 10.43 -0.41 -5.53
C PHE A 39 9.61 -1.63 -5.18
N VAL A 40 9.89 -2.22 -4.03
CA VAL A 40 9.17 -3.38 -3.52
C VAL A 40 8.52 -2.97 -2.21
N ILE A 41 7.21 -3.10 -2.13
CA ILE A 41 6.46 -2.76 -0.93
C ILE A 41 5.82 -4.03 -0.40
N ASP A 42 6.20 -4.41 0.82
CA ASP A 42 5.66 -5.59 1.46
C ASP A 42 4.70 -5.15 2.54
N PHE A 43 3.45 -5.56 2.42
CA PHE A 43 2.42 -5.23 3.39
C PHE A 43 2.29 -6.38 4.37
N ILE A 44 2.38 -6.07 5.65
CA ILE A 44 2.49 -7.04 6.70
C ILE A 44 1.42 -6.79 7.74
N ARG A 45 0.93 -7.84 8.33
CA ARG A 45 -0.02 -7.75 9.41
C ARG A 45 0.65 -8.23 10.68
N LEU A 46 0.80 -7.31 11.64
CA LEU A 46 1.33 -7.65 12.95
C LEU A 46 0.17 -7.94 13.88
N MET A 47 0.28 -9.04 14.61
CA MET A 47 -0.75 -9.42 15.56
C MET A 47 -0.11 -9.62 16.93
N PRO A 48 -0.67 -9.04 17.97
CA PRO A 48 -0.12 -9.19 19.31
C PRO A 48 -0.09 -10.66 19.70
N GLY A 49 1.00 -11.06 20.36
CA GLY A 49 1.11 -12.43 20.81
C GLY A 49 1.51 -13.42 19.76
N VAL A 50 1.66 -12.99 18.53
CA VAL A 50 2.08 -13.88 17.44
C VAL A 50 3.52 -13.54 17.11
N PRO A 51 4.45 -14.46 17.36
CA PRO A 51 5.87 -14.10 17.19
C PRO A 51 6.31 -13.97 15.75
N LYS A 52 5.55 -14.49 14.81
CA LYS A 52 5.93 -14.38 13.42
C LYS A 52 4.87 -13.62 12.66
N ALA A 53 5.30 -12.61 11.92
CA ALA A 53 4.42 -11.86 11.05
C ALA A 53 4.71 -12.25 9.63
N LYS A 54 3.66 -12.36 8.84
CA LYS A 54 3.81 -12.78 7.45
C LYS A 54 3.57 -11.63 6.53
N VAL A 55 4.30 -11.61 5.43
CA VAL A 55 4.00 -10.68 4.36
C VAL A 55 2.71 -11.13 3.72
N LYS A 56 1.73 -10.25 3.75
CA LYS A 56 0.42 -10.56 3.19
C LYS A 56 0.36 -10.25 1.71
N SER A 57 1.12 -9.29 1.27
CA SER A 57 1.10 -8.91 -0.14
C SER A 57 2.39 -8.17 -0.47
N ARG A 58 2.99 -8.52 -1.58
CA ARG A 58 4.19 -7.83 -2.06
C ARG A 58 3.85 -7.18 -3.38
N ILE A 59 4.08 -5.88 -3.47
CA ILE A 59 3.78 -5.11 -4.66
C ILE A 59 5.09 -4.53 -5.19
N VAL A 60 5.32 -4.72 -6.48
CA VAL A 60 6.52 -4.20 -7.13
C VAL A 60 6.08 -3.11 -8.11
N ILE A 61 6.69 -1.95 -7.98
CA ILE A 61 6.30 -0.82 -8.82
C ILE A 61 7.55 -0.13 -9.36
N THR A 62 7.35 0.64 -10.42
CA THR A 62 8.43 1.41 -10.98
C THR A 62 8.70 2.64 -10.11
N PRO A 63 9.90 3.21 -10.21
CA PRO A 63 10.17 4.43 -9.45
C PRO A 63 9.23 5.57 -9.79
N GLU A 64 8.84 5.69 -11.03
CA GLU A 64 7.94 6.75 -11.42
C GLU A 64 6.57 6.55 -10.77
N HIS A 65 6.10 5.30 -10.75
CA HIS A 65 4.83 5.01 -10.12
C HIS A 65 4.92 5.24 -8.61
N ALA A 66 6.07 4.98 -8.01
CA ALA A 66 6.24 5.23 -6.57
C ALA A 66 6.03 6.70 -6.25
N LYS A 67 6.52 7.60 -7.11
CA LYS A 67 6.32 9.02 -6.89
C LYS A 67 4.84 9.38 -7.02
N ARG A 68 4.18 8.83 -8.02
CA ARG A 68 2.76 9.11 -8.18
C ARG A 68 1.94 8.57 -7.02
N LEU A 69 2.33 7.38 -6.52
CA LEU A 69 1.62 6.80 -5.39
C LEU A 69 1.79 7.67 -4.15
N LEU A 70 3.00 8.16 -3.92
CA LEU A 70 3.25 9.03 -2.79
C LEU A 70 2.33 10.26 -2.86
N ASN A 71 2.25 10.88 -4.02
CA ASN A 71 1.45 12.08 -4.16
C ASN A 71 -0.03 11.77 -3.99
N ALA A 72 -0.49 10.67 -4.52
CA ALA A 72 -1.90 10.29 -4.40
C ALA A 72 -2.26 9.99 -2.96
N LEU A 73 -1.37 9.31 -2.24
CA LEU A 73 -1.64 8.99 -0.85
C LEU A 73 -1.65 10.26 -0.02
N LYS A 74 -0.69 11.14 -0.26
CA LYS A 74 -0.64 12.40 0.47
C LYS A 74 -1.92 13.21 0.27
N ASP A 75 -2.40 13.24 -0.98
CA ASP A 75 -3.60 13.96 -1.30
C ASP A 75 -4.80 13.40 -0.54
N ASN A 76 -4.89 12.09 -0.49
CA ASN A 76 -6.01 11.46 0.20
C ASN A 76 -5.93 11.63 1.71
N ILE A 77 -4.74 11.62 2.25
CA ILE A 77 -4.57 11.88 3.68
C ILE A 77 -5.04 13.29 4.00
N GLU A 78 -4.69 14.25 3.15
CA GLU A 78 -5.13 15.61 3.39
C GLU A 78 -6.65 15.72 3.35
N LYS A 79 -7.27 15.07 2.40
CA LYS A 79 -8.73 15.09 2.33
C LYS A 79 -9.36 14.44 3.54
N TYR A 80 -8.79 13.35 3.99
CA TYR A 80 -9.28 12.68 5.19
C TYR A 80 -9.21 13.64 6.38
N GLU A 81 -8.07 14.30 6.53
CA GLU A 81 -7.89 15.16 7.69
C GLU A 81 -8.77 16.39 7.65
N GLN A 82 -9.10 16.86 6.47
CA GLN A 82 -10.03 17.97 6.38
C GLN A 82 -11.43 17.60 6.83
N THR A 83 -11.81 16.35 6.62
CA THR A 83 -13.15 15.91 6.99
C THR A 83 -13.22 15.40 8.42
N PHE A 84 -12.21 14.67 8.84
CA PHE A 84 -12.27 13.96 10.13
C PHE A 84 -11.28 14.47 11.15
N GLY A 85 -10.42 15.42 10.78
CA GLY A 85 -9.41 15.92 11.72
C GLY A 85 -8.09 15.22 11.56
N PRO A 86 -7.08 15.73 12.21
CA PRO A 86 -5.72 15.20 12.01
C PRO A 86 -5.61 13.75 12.45
N ILE A 87 -4.84 13.01 11.70
CA ILE A 87 -4.54 11.63 12.06
C ILE A 87 -3.52 11.66 13.17
N LYS A 88 -3.85 11.01 14.28
CA LYS A 88 -2.96 11.02 15.43
C LYS A 88 -1.98 9.89 15.33
N LYS A 89 -0.70 10.22 15.45
CA LYS A 89 0.33 9.21 15.53
C LYS A 89 0.64 9.02 16.97
N THR A 90 -0.06 8.12 17.62
CA THR A 90 0.12 7.91 19.04
C THR A 90 1.44 7.28 19.32
N GLU A 91 2.01 6.57 18.36
CA GLU A 91 3.25 5.93 18.58
C GLU A 91 4.03 5.92 17.37
N GLU A 92 5.31 5.78 17.48
CA GLU A 92 6.14 5.64 16.33
C GLU A 92 6.03 4.27 15.80
N ALA A 93 6.73 4.01 14.71
CA ALA A 93 6.77 2.68 14.14
C ALA A 93 7.25 1.70 15.18
N PRO A 94 6.92 0.43 15.02
CA PRO A 94 7.32 -0.56 16.01
C PRO A 94 8.81 -0.50 16.27
N LYS A 95 9.15 -0.58 17.55
CA LYS A 95 10.52 -0.47 17.94
C LYS A 95 11.22 -1.77 18.15
N PHE A 96 10.53 -2.88 18.03
CA PHE A 96 11.21 -4.14 18.20
C PHE A 96 11.96 -4.47 16.93
N PRO A 97 13.01 -5.26 17.02
CA PRO A 97 13.81 -5.59 15.85
C PRO A 97 12.99 -6.40 14.85
N ILE A 98 13.13 -6.05 13.60
CA ILE A 98 12.45 -6.76 12.53
C ILE A 98 13.51 -7.37 11.66
N ASN A 99 13.50 -8.69 11.59
CA ASN A 99 14.48 -9.41 10.80
C ASN A 99 13.79 -9.90 9.56
N PHE A 100 14.12 -9.31 8.43
CA PHE A 100 13.45 -9.65 7.21
C PHE A 100 14.37 -10.31 6.23
N GLY A 101 15.60 -10.58 6.57
CA GLY A 101 16.48 -11.27 5.67
C GLY A 101 17.03 -10.41 4.58
N GLY A 102 17.06 -9.12 4.75
CA GLY A 102 17.63 -8.23 3.75
C GLY A 102 17.61 -6.83 4.25
N THR A 103 18.08 -5.91 3.42
CA THR A 103 18.08 -4.54 3.82
C THR A 103 16.85 -3.90 3.28
N MET A 104 15.87 -3.67 4.10
CA MET A 104 14.64 -3.04 3.69
C MET A 104 14.34 -1.93 4.64
N GLY A 105 13.77 -0.87 4.11
CA GLY A 105 13.32 0.23 4.94
C GLY A 105 11.96 -0.05 5.51
N GLU A 106 11.66 0.61 6.61
CA GLU A 106 10.39 0.48 7.24
C GLU A 106 9.54 1.69 6.97
N ALA A 107 8.28 1.49 6.84
CA ALA A 107 7.36 2.61 6.66
C ALA A 107 6.12 2.46 7.50
#